data_ededdd19b8e0172bc028be0c88065ae1
#
_entry.id   ededdd19b8e0172bc028be0c88065ae1
#
_cell.length_a   1.000
_cell.length_b   1.000
_cell.length_c   1.000
_cell.angle_alpha   90.00
_cell.angle_beta   90.00
_cell.angle_gamma   90.00
#
_symmetry.space_group_name_H-M   'P 1'
#
loop_
_entity.id
_entity.type
_entity.pdbx_description
1 polymer ?
#
loop_
_entity_poly.entity_id
_entity_poly.type
_entity_poly.pdbx_seq_one_letter_code
_entity_poly.pdbx_strand_id
1 'polypeptide(L)'
;MDDIKQLRKRIDEVDDQILLSLSRRTELCKSIGSVKKKQGIPIKDFPRENDVYTHIKKKAADLGLDPAQVEAIYRQIVKMCTSVQDLEEKSE
;
A
#
# COMPACT_ATOMS: atom_id res chain seq x y z
N MET A 1 -30.93 7.75 -13.85
CA MET A 1 -30.07 6.58 -14.14
C MET A 1 -28.73 7.07 -14.62
N ASP A 2 -27.64 6.58 -14.03
CA ASP A 2 -26.29 6.98 -14.42
C ASP A 2 -25.95 6.41 -15.80
N ASP A 3 -25.37 7.22 -16.67
CA ASP A 3 -24.80 6.74 -17.92
C ASP A 3 -23.30 6.40 -17.71
N ILE A 4 -22.67 5.84 -18.74
CA ILE A 4 -21.27 5.42 -18.68
C ILE A 4 -20.33 6.60 -18.35
N LYS A 5 -20.62 7.77 -18.90
CA LYS A 5 -19.80 8.97 -18.68
C LYS A 5 -19.83 9.39 -17.22
N GLN A 6 -21.02 9.38 -16.60
CA GLN A 6 -21.18 9.72 -15.19
C GLN A 6 -20.50 8.69 -14.28
N LEU A 7 -20.66 7.40 -14.60
CA LEU A 7 -20.02 6.33 -13.84
C LEU A 7 -18.49 6.41 -13.90
N ARG A 8 -17.93 6.72 -15.06
CA ARG A 8 -16.49 6.90 -15.21
C ARG A 8 -15.98 8.09 -14.41
N LYS A 9 -16.75 9.19 -14.35
CA LYS A 9 -16.41 10.34 -13.51
C LYS A 9 -16.33 9.93 -12.04
N ARG A 10 -17.28 9.12 -11.58
CA ARG A 10 -17.26 8.61 -10.20
C ARG A 10 -16.06 7.69 -9.94
N ILE A 11 -15.67 6.89 -10.91
CA ILE A 11 -14.45 6.07 -10.82
C ILE A 11 -13.22 6.98 -10.70
N ASP A 12 -13.14 8.04 -11.49
CA ASP A 12 -12.02 8.98 -11.44
C ASP A 12 -11.90 9.61 -10.04
N GLU A 13 -13.01 9.93 -9.41
CA GLU A 13 -13.02 10.47 -8.05
C GLU A 13 -12.51 9.45 -7.03
N VAL A 14 -12.88 8.18 -7.19
CA VAL A 14 -12.38 7.09 -6.34
C VAL A 14 -10.87 6.89 -6.57
N ASP A 15 -10.42 6.94 -7.82
CA ASP A 15 -8.99 6.82 -8.14
C ASP A 15 -8.17 7.91 -7.46
N ASP A 16 -8.68 9.14 -7.41
CA ASP A 16 -8.01 10.23 -6.69
C ASP A 16 -7.86 9.90 -5.21
N GLN A 17 -8.87 9.29 -4.60
CA GLN A 17 -8.81 8.86 -3.19
C GLN A 17 -7.79 7.75 -3.00
N ILE A 18 -7.71 6.79 -3.92
CA ILE A 18 -6.72 5.71 -3.88
C ILE A 18 -5.32 6.30 -3.95
N LEU A 19 -5.07 7.21 -4.88
CA LEU A 19 -3.76 7.85 -5.05
C LEU A 19 -3.37 8.65 -3.81
N LEU A 20 -4.31 9.37 -3.22
CA LEU A 20 -4.06 10.11 -1.98
C LEU A 20 -3.69 9.17 -0.84
N SER A 21 -4.40 8.05 -0.72
CA SER A 21 -4.10 7.03 0.30
C SER A 21 -2.73 6.39 0.07
N LEU A 22 -2.35 6.11 -1.18
CA LEU A 22 -1.03 5.59 -1.52
C LEU A 22 0.06 6.60 -1.15
N SER A 23 -0.16 7.89 -1.41
CA SER A 23 0.77 8.94 -1.03
C SER A 23 1.00 8.97 0.49
N ARG A 24 -0.07 8.92 1.27
CA ARG A 24 0.00 8.89 2.75
C ARG A 24 0.74 7.66 3.23
N ARG A 25 0.44 6.49 2.65
CA ARG A 25 1.10 5.24 3.01
C ARG A 25 2.60 5.30 2.72
N THR A 26 2.97 5.87 1.57
CA THR A 26 4.36 6.04 1.16
C THR A 26 5.12 6.95 2.12
N GLU A 27 4.52 8.05 2.56
CA GLU A 27 5.12 8.94 3.55
C GLU A 27 5.35 8.23 4.90
N LEU A 28 4.40 7.40 5.32
CA LEU A 28 4.57 6.57 6.53
C LEU A 28 5.69 5.56 6.35
N CYS A 29 5.83 4.97 5.16
CA CYS A 29 6.93 4.06 4.84
C CYS A 29 8.28 4.75 4.93
N LYS A 30 8.38 6.01 4.48
CA LYS A 30 9.61 6.81 4.63
C LYS A 30 9.96 7.00 6.10
N SER A 31 8.97 7.34 6.92
CA SER A 31 9.17 7.52 8.36
C SER A 31 9.64 6.22 9.02
N ILE A 32 9.05 5.09 8.65
CA ILE A 32 9.47 3.77 9.15
C ILE A 32 10.91 3.49 8.73
N GLY A 33 11.26 3.79 7.49
CA GLY A 33 12.63 3.62 6.98
C GLY A 33 13.65 4.43 7.78
N SER A 34 13.31 5.68 8.11
CA SER A 34 14.17 6.53 8.94
C SER A 34 14.36 5.96 10.35
N VAL A 35 13.29 5.45 10.96
CA VAL A 35 13.36 4.82 12.29
C VAL A 35 14.23 3.56 12.24
N LYS A 36 14.03 2.70 11.23
CA LYS A 36 14.82 1.48 11.06
C LYS A 36 16.31 1.79 10.89
N LYS A 37 16.64 2.82 10.10
CA LYS A 37 18.01 3.26 9.91
C LYS A 37 18.65 3.67 11.23
N LYS A 38 17.96 4.48 12.02
CA LYS A 38 18.46 4.96 13.32
C LYS A 38 18.64 3.83 14.32
N GLN A 39 17.77 2.83 14.29
CA GLN A 39 17.79 1.71 15.25
C GLN A 39 18.56 0.49 14.74
N GLY A 40 19.09 0.55 13.52
CA GLY A 40 19.80 -0.58 12.93
C GLY A 40 18.90 -1.77 12.64
N ILE A 41 17.61 -1.54 12.39
CA ILE A 41 16.64 -2.59 12.08
C ILE A 41 16.66 -2.85 10.57
N PRO A 42 16.69 -4.13 10.13
CA PRO A 42 16.62 -4.44 8.70
C PRO A 42 15.31 -3.94 8.08
N ILE A 43 15.38 -3.48 6.82
CA ILE A 43 14.21 -3.00 6.09
C ILE A 43 13.23 -4.13 5.84
N LYS A 44 13.73 -5.29 5.41
CA LYS A 44 12.88 -6.44 5.09
C LYS A 44 12.33 -7.07 6.36
N ASP A 45 11.02 -7.22 6.43
CA ASP A 45 10.31 -7.75 7.59
C ASP A 45 9.25 -8.73 7.09
N PHE A 46 9.64 -9.99 6.89
CA PHE A 46 8.75 -11.02 6.37
C PHE A 46 7.54 -11.28 7.26
N PRO A 47 7.66 -11.37 8.60
CA PRO A 47 6.48 -11.53 9.45
C PRO A 47 5.47 -10.39 9.28
N ARG A 48 5.95 -9.15 9.18
CA ARG A 48 5.05 -8.00 8.98
C ARG A 48 4.37 -8.06 7.60
N GLU A 49 5.10 -8.43 6.55
CA GLU A 49 4.52 -8.59 5.21
C GLU A 49 3.41 -9.64 5.22
N ASN A 50 3.63 -10.77 5.88
CA ASN A 50 2.63 -11.82 6.01
C ASN A 50 1.39 -11.32 6.77
N ASP A 51 1.57 -10.54 7.83
CA ASP A 51 0.46 -9.93 8.57
C ASP A 51 -0.37 -9.01 7.66
N VAL A 52 0.30 -8.20 6.84
CA VAL A 52 -0.37 -7.31 5.90
C VAL A 52 -1.22 -8.13 4.92
N TYR A 53 -0.64 -9.16 4.30
CA TYR A 53 -1.37 -9.99 3.32
C TYR A 53 -2.55 -10.72 3.96
N THR A 54 -2.39 -11.24 5.16
CA THR A 54 -3.47 -11.91 5.89
C THR A 54 -4.62 -10.93 6.15
N HIS A 55 -4.29 -9.74 6.64
CA HIS A 55 -5.27 -8.70 6.94
C HIS A 55 -6.03 -8.25 5.69
N ILE A 56 -5.32 -7.93 4.61
CA ILE A 56 -5.97 -7.38 3.40
C ILE A 56 -6.82 -8.43 2.69
N LYS A 57 -6.45 -9.71 2.73
CA LYS A 57 -7.27 -10.77 2.14
C LYS A 57 -8.58 -10.94 2.89
N LYS A 58 -8.54 -10.91 4.22
CA LYS A 58 -9.73 -10.97 5.05
C LYS A 58 -10.64 -9.78 4.78
N LYS A 59 -10.07 -8.58 4.75
CA LYS A 59 -10.82 -7.35 4.49
C LYS A 59 -11.42 -7.35 3.08
N ALA A 60 -10.68 -7.84 2.10
CA ALA A 60 -11.14 -7.98 0.72
C ALA A 60 -12.40 -8.86 0.67
N ALA A 61 -12.35 -10.02 1.32
CA ALA A 61 -13.50 -10.92 1.38
C ALA A 61 -14.72 -10.23 2.01
N ASP A 62 -14.51 -9.52 3.11
CA ASP A 62 -15.58 -8.78 3.80
C ASP A 62 -16.21 -7.72 2.90
N LEU A 63 -15.45 -7.13 1.99
CA LEU A 63 -15.90 -6.09 1.06
C LEU A 63 -16.37 -6.62 -0.28
N GLY A 64 -16.44 -7.94 -0.46
CA GLY A 64 -16.89 -8.56 -1.71
C GLY A 64 -15.86 -8.50 -2.83
N LEU A 65 -14.58 -8.32 -2.50
CA LEU A 65 -13.48 -8.30 -3.47
C LEU A 65 -12.80 -9.67 -3.51
N ASP A 66 -12.18 -9.99 -4.64
CA ASP A 66 -11.39 -11.22 -4.78
C ASP A 66 -10.09 -11.08 -3.96
N PRO A 67 -9.91 -11.90 -2.88
CA PRO A 67 -8.73 -11.79 -2.04
C PRO A 67 -7.41 -12.00 -2.79
N ALA A 68 -7.37 -12.91 -3.76
CA ALA A 68 -6.15 -13.18 -4.53
C ALA A 68 -5.75 -11.98 -5.40
N GLN A 69 -6.72 -11.33 -6.03
CA GLN A 69 -6.47 -10.14 -6.85
C GLN A 69 -6.02 -8.97 -5.98
N VAL A 70 -6.64 -8.80 -4.81
CA VAL A 70 -6.24 -7.75 -3.86
C VAL A 70 -4.83 -8.01 -3.34
N GLU A 71 -4.49 -9.26 -3.03
CA GLU A 71 -3.12 -9.61 -2.62
C GLU A 71 -2.10 -9.23 -3.70
N ALA A 72 -2.40 -9.51 -4.97
CA ALA A 72 -1.51 -9.14 -6.08
C ALA A 72 -1.25 -7.63 -6.14
N ILE A 73 -2.28 -6.82 -5.92
CA ILE A 73 -2.14 -5.36 -5.85
C ILE A 73 -1.28 -4.97 -4.65
N TYR A 74 -1.54 -5.56 -3.48
CA TYR A 74 -0.80 -5.23 -2.27
C TYR A 74 0.66 -5.67 -2.30
N ARG A 75 1.00 -6.70 -3.05
CA ARG A 75 2.41 -7.07 -3.26
C ARG A 75 3.17 -5.92 -3.92
N GLN A 76 2.54 -5.21 -4.86
CA GLN A 76 3.13 -4.03 -5.49
C GLN A 76 3.21 -2.86 -4.50
N ILE A 77 2.17 -2.66 -3.70
CA ILE A 77 2.15 -1.61 -2.67
C ILE A 77 3.25 -1.84 -1.63
N VAL A 78 3.42 -3.08 -1.16
CA VAL A 78 4.49 -3.46 -0.24
C VAL A 78 5.86 -3.22 -0.86
N LYS A 79 6.02 -3.54 -2.14
CA LYS A 79 7.26 -3.30 -2.87
C LYS A 79 7.58 -1.79 -2.94
N MET A 80 6.58 -0.94 -3.16
CA MET A 80 6.75 0.51 -3.12
C MET A 80 7.27 0.96 -1.75
N CYS A 81 6.71 0.42 -0.68
CA CYS A 81 7.13 0.72 0.69
C CYS A 81 8.59 0.32 0.91
N THR A 82 8.97 -0.88 0.51
CA THR A 82 10.35 -1.36 0.63
C THR A 82 11.32 -0.45 -0.15
N SER A 83 10.95 -0.07 -1.37
CA SER A 83 11.77 0.80 -2.22
C SER A 83 12.01 2.16 -1.56
N VAL A 84 10.99 2.75 -0.96
CA VAL A 84 11.10 4.04 -0.26
C VAL A 84 11.98 3.91 0.98
N GLN A 85 11.86 2.80 1.73
CA GLN A 85 12.72 2.55 2.89
C GLN A 85 14.18 2.36 2.46
N ASP A 86 14.44 1.68 1.33
CA ASP A 86 15.79 1.54 0.78
C ASP A 86 16.41 2.90 0.46
N LEU A 87 15.64 3.83 -0.09
CA LEU A 87 16.12 5.18 -0.38
C LEU A 87 16.45 5.94 0.92
N GLU A 88 15.63 5.80 1.96
CA GLU A 88 15.92 6.41 3.27
C GLU A 88 17.16 5.81 3.90
N GLU A 89 17.37 4.49 3.78
CA GLU A 89 18.55 3.80 4.29
C GLU A 89 19.84 4.34 3.66
N LYS A 90 19.79 4.68 2.36
CA LYS A 90 20.93 5.22 1.59
C LYS A 90 21.10 6.71 1.74
N SER A 91 20.14 7.40 2.36
CA SER A 91 20.18 8.84 2.59
C SER A 91 21.14 9.18 3.71
N GLU A 92 21.88 10.25 3.55
CA GLU A 92 22.80 10.75 4.58
C GLU A 92 22.10 11.54 5.67
#